data_c417a7a5d29efba2b0581d4df39af1dc
#
_entry.id   c417a7a5d29efba2b0581d4df39af1dc
#
_cell.length_a   1.000
_cell.length_b   1.000
_cell.length_c   1.000
_cell.angle_alpha   90.00
_cell.angle_beta   90.00
_cell.angle_gamma   90.00
#
_symmetry.space_group_name_H-M   'P 1'
#
loop_
_entity.id
_entity.type
_entity.pdbx_description
1 polymer ?
#
loop_
_entity_poly.entity_id
_entity_poly.type
_entity_poly.pdbx_seq_one_letter_code
_entity_poly.pdbx_strand_id
1 'polypeptide(L)'
;MGNFRFKQFEIEQDRCAMKVGTDGVLLGAWAQGGRRILDIGSGTGLISLMMAQRFPEAEVVGIDMDADACGQARENVMASPFCDRVEIECCRLQDFGADGCALETAGLKAGASETGALEAGASEASSSVFDAIVSNPPFFVDSLKNPDSKRTMARHTDSLPFRDLFAGVKRLLSDDGIFSAIVPAEVVEQFVAESCILGFYLVRKCGVKTVERKQPKRFMLSFAKHRISPYEEHVETMMDLQGNRSEWYKKITEEFYLF
;
A
#
# COMPACT_ATOMS: atom_id res chain seq x y z
N MET A 1 -1.55 -24.90 -4.21
CA MET A 1 -2.70 -24.07 -3.77
C MET A 1 -2.95 -23.07 -4.86
N GLY A 2 -4.20 -22.75 -5.19
CA GLY A 2 -4.52 -22.07 -6.44
C GLY A 2 -4.15 -20.59 -6.46
N ASN A 3 -3.83 -20.14 -7.65
CA ASN A 3 -3.66 -18.74 -8.00
C ASN A 3 -4.98 -18.00 -7.82
N PHE A 4 -4.92 -16.69 -7.53
CA PHE A 4 -6.11 -15.86 -7.46
C PHE A 4 -6.21 -15.01 -8.72
N ARG A 5 -7.31 -15.17 -9.49
CA ARG A 5 -7.49 -14.52 -10.77
C ARG A 5 -8.39 -13.30 -10.67
N PHE A 6 -7.89 -12.17 -11.13
CA PHE A 6 -8.62 -10.93 -11.37
C PHE A 6 -8.96 -10.78 -12.86
N LYS A 7 -9.68 -9.72 -13.23
CA LYS A 7 -10.07 -9.48 -14.63
C LYS A 7 -8.87 -9.24 -15.55
N GLN A 8 -7.84 -8.55 -15.07
CA GLN A 8 -6.70 -8.14 -15.90
C GLN A 8 -5.38 -8.79 -15.50
N PHE A 9 -5.29 -9.41 -14.32
CA PHE A 9 -4.06 -10.05 -13.85
C PHE A 9 -4.37 -11.24 -12.94
N GLU A 10 -3.35 -12.02 -12.64
CA GLU A 10 -3.42 -13.17 -11.74
C GLU A 10 -2.34 -13.04 -10.66
N ILE A 11 -2.65 -13.49 -9.45
CA ILE A 11 -1.73 -13.49 -8.31
C ILE A 11 -1.38 -14.91 -7.93
N GLU A 12 -0.13 -15.28 -8.13
CA GLU A 12 0.49 -16.44 -7.50
C GLU A 12 0.89 -16.07 -6.07
N GLN A 13 0.71 -17.00 -5.11
CA GLN A 13 0.80 -16.67 -3.69
C GLN A 13 1.31 -17.84 -2.83
N ASP A 14 2.03 -18.77 -3.39
CA ASP A 14 2.48 -19.97 -2.69
C ASP A 14 3.72 -19.72 -1.83
N ARG A 15 4.53 -18.71 -2.14
CA ARG A 15 5.73 -18.30 -1.40
C ARG A 15 5.52 -17.14 -0.41
N CYS A 16 4.36 -16.49 -0.43
CA CYS A 16 4.05 -15.39 0.48
C CYS A 16 3.33 -15.88 1.73
N ALA A 17 3.72 -15.34 2.89
CA ALA A 17 3.05 -15.58 4.16
C ALA A 17 1.61 -15.04 4.16
N MET A 18 1.41 -13.86 3.57
CA MET A 18 0.09 -13.22 3.44
C MET A 18 -0.48 -13.49 2.04
N LYS A 19 -1.64 -14.11 1.99
CA LYS A 19 -2.36 -14.42 0.76
C LYS A 19 -3.30 -13.29 0.37
N VAL A 20 -3.78 -13.32 -0.90
CA VAL A 20 -4.85 -12.42 -1.34
C VAL A 20 -5.99 -12.46 -0.35
N GLY A 21 -6.24 -11.33 0.27
CA GLY A 21 -7.29 -11.14 1.27
C GLY A 21 -8.18 -9.95 0.93
N THR A 22 -9.33 -9.92 1.58
CA THR A 22 -10.31 -8.84 1.41
C THR A 22 -9.71 -7.46 1.69
N ASP A 23 -8.79 -7.36 2.65
CA ASP A 23 -8.20 -6.09 3.07
C ASP A 23 -7.34 -5.47 1.96
N GLY A 24 -6.47 -6.26 1.33
CA GLY A 24 -5.68 -5.79 0.19
C GLY A 24 -6.55 -5.34 -0.99
N VAL A 25 -7.60 -6.12 -1.30
CA VAL A 25 -8.54 -5.76 -2.37
C VAL A 25 -9.33 -4.49 -2.05
N LEU A 26 -9.81 -4.34 -0.82
CA LEU A 26 -10.52 -3.13 -0.39
C LEU A 26 -9.61 -1.89 -0.49
N LEU A 27 -8.38 -1.98 0.02
CA LEU A 27 -7.44 -0.86 -0.03
C LEU A 27 -7.08 -0.51 -1.48
N GLY A 28 -6.67 -1.48 -2.29
CA GLY A 28 -6.33 -1.27 -3.69
C GLY A 28 -7.47 -0.69 -4.52
N ALA A 29 -8.73 -1.05 -4.19
CA ALA A 29 -9.93 -0.51 -4.85
C ALA A 29 -10.32 0.89 -4.35
N TRP A 30 -9.98 1.27 -3.10
CA TRP A 30 -10.45 2.50 -2.46
C TRP A 30 -9.40 3.63 -2.42
N ALA A 31 -8.11 3.29 -2.31
CA ALA A 31 -7.03 4.26 -2.13
C ALA A 31 -6.99 5.29 -3.27
N GLN A 32 -6.57 6.50 -2.93
CA GLN A 32 -6.26 7.53 -3.91
C GLN A 32 -4.91 7.22 -4.57
N GLY A 33 -4.76 7.57 -5.83
CA GLY A 33 -3.51 7.41 -6.58
C GLY A 33 -2.89 8.76 -6.95
N GLY A 34 -1.93 8.68 -7.84
CA GLY A 34 -1.19 9.81 -8.38
C GLY A 34 -0.34 9.33 -9.54
N ARG A 35 0.66 10.09 -9.93
CA ARG A 35 1.62 9.69 -10.97
C ARG A 35 2.71 8.74 -10.45
N ARG A 36 3.09 8.93 -9.19
CA ARG A 36 4.08 8.08 -8.51
C ARG A 36 3.46 7.50 -7.26
N ILE A 37 3.37 6.18 -7.20
CA ILE A 37 2.68 5.45 -6.13
C ILE A 37 3.67 4.50 -5.45
N LEU A 38 3.70 4.51 -4.12
CA LEU A 38 4.48 3.57 -3.32
C LEU A 38 3.55 2.62 -2.56
N ASP A 39 3.80 1.32 -2.67
CA ASP A 39 3.13 0.26 -1.90
C ASP A 39 4.10 -0.29 -0.85
N ILE A 40 3.86 0.04 0.42
CA ILE A 40 4.72 -0.37 1.54
C ILE A 40 4.22 -1.69 2.12
N GLY A 41 5.08 -2.71 2.09
CA GLY A 41 4.73 -4.08 2.45
C GLY A 41 3.93 -4.73 1.33
N SER A 42 4.47 -4.71 0.11
CA SER A 42 3.76 -5.12 -1.11
C SER A 42 3.36 -6.60 -1.14
N GLY A 43 4.03 -7.45 -0.35
CA GLY A 43 3.73 -8.87 -0.26
C GLY A 43 3.74 -9.55 -1.63
N THR A 44 2.58 -10.02 -2.08
CA THR A 44 2.41 -10.64 -3.41
C THR A 44 2.38 -9.64 -4.58
N GLY A 45 2.47 -8.33 -4.32
CA GLY A 45 2.28 -7.28 -5.33
C GLY A 45 0.81 -6.98 -5.68
N LEU A 46 -0.14 -7.52 -4.91
CA LEU A 46 -1.58 -7.35 -5.17
C LEU A 46 -1.98 -5.88 -5.25
N ILE A 47 -1.65 -5.08 -4.22
CA ILE A 47 -2.07 -3.67 -4.17
C ILE A 47 -1.33 -2.89 -5.24
N SER A 48 -0.04 -3.13 -5.46
CA SER A 48 0.74 -2.51 -6.53
C SER A 48 0.08 -2.71 -7.91
N LEU A 49 -0.33 -3.94 -8.25
CA LEU A 49 -1.01 -4.24 -9.52
C LEU A 49 -2.42 -3.62 -9.60
N MET A 50 -3.16 -3.60 -8.50
CA MET A 50 -4.47 -2.93 -8.46
C MET A 50 -4.35 -1.41 -8.67
N MET A 51 -3.34 -0.78 -8.08
CA MET A 51 -3.06 0.65 -8.27
C MET A 51 -2.64 0.94 -9.71
N ALA A 52 -1.78 0.11 -10.29
CA ALA A 52 -1.38 0.24 -11.69
C ALA A 52 -2.56 0.08 -12.67
N GLN A 53 -3.52 -0.80 -12.38
CA GLN A 53 -4.74 -0.96 -13.18
C GLN A 53 -5.62 0.29 -13.11
N ARG A 54 -5.82 0.86 -11.92
CA ARG A 54 -6.71 2.02 -11.71
C ARG A 54 -6.11 3.34 -12.20
N PHE A 55 -4.81 3.45 -12.21
CA PHE A 55 -4.08 4.67 -12.57
C PHE A 55 -3.14 4.37 -13.74
N PRO A 56 -3.65 4.42 -15.01
CA PRO A 56 -2.89 3.99 -16.18
C PRO A 56 -1.60 4.77 -16.44
N GLU A 57 -1.55 6.02 -15.99
CA GLU A 57 -0.37 6.90 -16.12
C GLU A 57 0.59 6.84 -14.92
N ALA A 58 0.29 5.97 -13.94
CA ALA A 58 1.10 5.89 -12.73
C ALA A 58 2.29 4.94 -12.90
N GLU A 59 3.42 5.33 -12.32
CA GLU A 59 4.53 4.47 -11.97
C GLU A 59 4.32 3.98 -10.53
N VAL A 60 4.37 2.69 -10.31
CA VAL A 60 4.13 2.07 -9.02
C VAL A 60 5.38 1.34 -8.55
N VAL A 61 5.85 1.66 -7.35
CA VAL A 61 6.93 0.95 -6.69
C VAL A 61 6.36 0.19 -5.49
N GLY A 62 6.57 -1.11 -5.44
CA GLY A 62 6.27 -1.94 -4.27
C GLY A 62 7.55 -2.23 -3.50
N ILE A 63 7.54 -2.06 -2.18
CA ILE A 63 8.66 -2.46 -1.33
C ILE A 63 8.23 -3.50 -0.30
N ASP A 64 9.08 -4.49 -0.08
CA ASP A 64 8.91 -5.47 1.00
C ASP A 64 10.29 -5.89 1.52
N MET A 65 10.36 -6.29 2.78
CA MET A 65 11.61 -6.78 3.37
C MET A 65 11.81 -8.28 3.21
N ASP A 66 10.74 -9.02 2.89
CA ASP A 66 10.75 -10.47 2.69
C ASP A 66 11.17 -10.80 1.24
N ALA A 67 12.33 -11.43 1.09
CA ALA A 67 12.88 -11.78 -0.22
C ALA A 67 12.00 -12.77 -1.01
N ASP A 68 11.32 -13.70 -0.33
CA ASP A 68 10.42 -14.66 -0.97
C ASP A 68 9.15 -13.96 -1.49
N ALA A 69 8.61 -13.02 -0.70
CA ALA A 69 7.50 -12.17 -1.11
C ALA A 69 7.89 -11.29 -2.31
N CYS A 70 9.05 -10.63 -2.26
CA CYS A 70 9.56 -9.83 -3.39
C CYS A 70 9.75 -10.67 -4.66
N GLY A 71 10.31 -11.88 -4.53
CA GLY A 71 10.44 -12.81 -5.65
C GLY A 71 9.11 -13.16 -6.29
N GLN A 72 8.11 -13.49 -5.46
CA GLN A 72 6.75 -13.79 -5.91
C GLN A 72 6.08 -12.57 -6.55
N ALA A 73 6.21 -11.40 -5.94
CA ALA A 73 5.64 -10.15 -6.47
C ALA A 73 6.22 -9.79 -7.85
N ARG A 74 7.54 -9.93 -8.02
CA ARG A 74 8.19 -9.72 -9.34
C ARG A 74 7.66 -10.65 -10.41
N GLU A 75 7.45 -11.93 -10.11
CA GLU A 75 6.85 -12.87 -11.05
C GLU A 75 5.41 -12.49 -11.41
N ASN A 76 4.59 -12.10 -10.42
CA ASN A 76 3.23 -11.62 -10.64
C ASN A 76 3.22 -10.35 -11.51
N VAL A 77 4.12 -9.41 -11.25
CA VAL A 77 4.27 -8.19 -12.06
C VAL A 77 4.67 -8.52 -13.49
N MET A 78 5.68 -9.37 -13.69
CA MET A 78 6.15 -9.77 -15.02
C MET A 78 5.09 -10.51 -15.83
N ALA A 79 4.21 -11.26 -15.19
CA ALA A 79 3.08 -11.96 -15.82
C ALA A 79 1.86 -11.05 -16.08
N SER A 80 1.87 -9.81 -15.58
CA SER A 80 0.78 -8.85 -15.71
C SER A 80 0.94 -7.92 -16.91
N PRO A 81 -0.12 -7.26 -17.38
CA PRO A 81 -0.04 -6.23 -18.41
C PRO A 81 0.58 -4.91 -17.94
N PHE A 82 1.04 -4.84 -16.69
CA PHE A 82 1.56 -3.62 -16.04
C PHE A 82 3.06 -3.69 -15.76
N CYS A 83 3.77 -4.69 -16.30
CA CYS A 83 5.19 -4.95 -16.03
C CYS A 83 6.14 -3.82 -16.43
N ASP A 84 5.72 -2.92 -17.28
CA ASP A 84 6.46 -1.73 -17.72
C ASP A 84 6.35 -0.54 -16.73
N ARG A 85 5.41 -0.59 -15.78
CA ARG A 85 5.08 0.51 -14.87
C ARG A 85 5.08 0.12 -13.38
N VAL A 86 5.29 -1.15 -13.07
CA VAL A 86 5.34 -1.64 -11.71
C VAL A 86 6.71 -2.24 -11.43
N GLU A 87 7.37 -1.75 -10.40
CA GLU A 87 8.65 -2.25 -9.94
C GLU A 87 8.54 -2.75 -8.50
N ILE A 88 9.26 -3.83 -8.18
CA ILE A 88 9.29 -4.40 -6.82
C ILE A 88 10.73 -4.39 -6.31
N GLU A 89 10.94 -3.68 -5.21
CA GLU A 89 12.22 -3.61 -4.52
C GLU A 89 12.21 -4.41 -3.21
N CYS A 90 13.30 -5.14 -2.96
CA CYS A 90 13.45 -5.91 -1.73
C CYS A 90 14.28 -5.11 -0.74
N CYS A 91 13.62 -4.31 0.09
CA CYS A 91 14.29 -3.47 1.08
C CYS A 91 13.35 -3.12 2.23
N ARG A 92 13.94 -2.62 3.32
CA ARG A 92 13.16 -2.06 4.43
C ARG A 92 12.76 -0.63 4.10
N LEU A 93 11.59 -0.20 4.61
CA LEU A 93 11.14 1.19 4.48
C LEU A 93 12.17 2.21 4.98
N GLN A 94 12.90 1.88 6.03
CA GLN A 94 13.92 2.76 6.61
C GLN A 94 15.10 2.99 5.67
N ASP A 95 15.42 1.99 4.84
CA ASP A 95 16.58 2.00 3.94
C ASP A 95 16.20 2.49 2.53
N PHE A 96 14.91 2.48 2.19
CA PHE A 96 14.41 2.89 0.88
C PHE A 96 14.62 4.39 0.66
N GLY A 97 15.28 4.77 -0.43
CA GLY A 97 15.60 6.17 -0.77
C GLY A 97 16.67 6.83 0.13
N ALA A 98 17.37 6.05 0.97
CA ALA A 98 18.63 6.46 1.57
C ALA A 98 19.77 6.25 0.57
N ASP A 99 20.79 7.10 0.64
CA ASP A 99 21.92 7.10 -0.31
C ASP A 99 22.48 5.68 -0.54
N GLY A 100 22.21 5.12 -1.72
CA GLY A 100 22.75 3.83 -2.18
C GLY A 100 21.72 2.71 -2.44
N CYS A 101 20.46 2.85 -2.13
CA CYS A 101 19.43 1.93 -2.60
C CYS A 101 18.79 2.50 -3.87
N ALA A 102 18.80 1.70 -4.95
CA ALA A 102 18.62 2.16 -6.31
C ALA A 102 17.28 2.86 -6.55
N LEU A 103 17.31 4.17 -6.71
CA LEU A 103 16.30 4.98 -7.38
C LEU A 103 16.75 5.36 -8.80
N GLU A 104 17.78 4.67 -9.31
CA GLU A 104 18.38 5.01 -10.62
C GLU A 104 17.62 4.44 -11.83
N THR A 105 16.60 3.61 -11.67
CA THR A 105 15.98 2.88 -12.79
C THR A 105 14.58 3.30 -13.20
N ALA A 106 13.93 4.25 -12.57
CA ALA A 106 12.67 4.83 -13.07
C ALA A 106 12.88 5.93 -14.13
N GLY A 107 14.01 5.90 -14.82
CA GLY A 107 14.32 6.71 -16.00
C GLY A 107 14.03 5.92 -17.27
N LEU A 108 12.77 5.77 -17.64
CA LEU A 108 12.38 5.26 -18.95
C LEU A 108 13.03 6.08 -20.06
N LYS A 109 13.64 5.35 -21.00
CA LYS A 109 14.25 5.81 -22.23
C LYS A 109 13.56 7.01 -22.86
N ALA A 110 13.97 8.21 -22.51
CA ALA A 110 13.80 9.38 -23.36
C ALA A 110 14.77 9.24 -24.53
N GLY A 111 14.22 9.26 -25.74
CA GLY A 111 14.96 9.06 -26.98
C GLY A 111 16.18 9.95 -27.09
N ALA A 112 17.27 9.37 -27.55
CA ALA A 112 18.51 10.03 -27.85
C ALA A 112 18.31 11.22 -28.79
N SER A 113 18.69 12.41 -28.33
CA SER A 113 19.13 13.51 -29.19
C SER A 113 20.31 14.16 -28.48
N GLU A 114 21.49 13.91 -29.05
CA GLU A 114 22.73 14.58 -28.66
C GLU A 114 22.62 16.06 -29.01
N THR A 115 22.97 16.93 -28.08
CA THR A 115 23.97 18.03 -28.24
C THR A 115 23.89 19.01 -27.07
N GLY A 116 25.05 19.39 -26.53
CA GLY A 116 25.24 20.64 -25.81
C GLY A 116 25.76 20.53 -24.38
N ALA A 117 27.03 20.74 -24.22
CA ALA A 117 27.78 20.76 -22.97
C ALA A 117 27.48 21.97 -22.08
N LEU A 118 27.82 21.83 -20.79
CA LEU A 118 28.12 22.85 -19.76
C LEU A 118 26.91 23.51 -19.04
N GLU A 119 26.66 23.09 -17.76
CA GLU A 119 27.12 23.87 -16.59
C GLU A 119 26.88 23.05 -15.32
N ALA A 120 27.89 23.01 -14.44
CA ALA A 120 27.83 22.37 -13.15
C ALA A 120 27.03 23.25 -12.18
N GLY A 121 25.73 22.90 -12.03
CA GLY A 121 24.89 23.32 -10.93
C GLY A 121 24.72 22.14 -9.98
N ALA A 122 24.96 22.34 -8.68
CA ALA A 122 24.76 21.32 -7.66
C ALA A 122 23.33 20.75 -7.81
N SER A 123 23.23 19.53 -8.28
CA SER A 123 22.00 18.76 -8.33
C SER A 123 21.56 18.54 -6.88
N GLU A 124 20.54 19.28 -6.45
CA GLU A 124 19.73 18.85 -5.31
C GLU A 124 19.31 17.39 -5.58
N ALA A 125 19.74 16.49 -4.72
CA ALA A 125 19.36 15.09 -4.79
C ALA A 125 17.83 15.05 -4.89
N SER A 126 17.30 14.64 -6.04
CA SER A 126 15.88 14.47 -6.28
C SER A 126 15.38 13.40 -5.31
N SER A 127 14.96 13.82 -4.12
CA SER A 127 14.30 12.95 -3.16
C SER A 127 13.07 12.39 -3.86
N SER A 128 12.99 11.07 -3.99
CA SER A 128 11.87 10.39 -4.63
C SER A 128 10.61 10.63 -3.82
N VAL A 129 9.82 11.56 -4.28
CA VAL A 129 8.59 11.97 -3.65
C VAL A 129 7.44 11.26 -4.36
N PHE A 130 6.54 10.63 -3.60
CA PHE A 130 5.37 9.93 -4.11
C PHE A 130 4.11 10.76 -3.90
N ASP A 131 3.24 10.79 -4.90
CA ASP A 131 1.94 11.47 -4.81
C ASP A 131 0.94 10.67 -3.97
N ALA A 132 1.09 9.35 -3.99
CA ALA A 132 0.29 8.46 -3.17
C ALA A 132 1.16 7.36 -2.55
N ILE A 133 0.88 7.04 -1.29
CA ILE A 133 1.47 5.89 -0.60
C ILE A 133 0.32 5.02 -0.10
N VAL A 134 0.47 3.71 -0.25
CA VAL A 134 -0.50 2.72 0.26
C VAL A 134 0.20 1.71 1.14
N SER A 135 -0.50 1.18 2.15
CA SER A 135 0.02 0.09 2.98
C SER A 135 -1.11 -0.71 3.61
N ASN A 136 -0.98 -2.03 3.57
CA ASN A 136 -1.71 -2.95 4.42
C ASN A 136 -0.72 -3.52 5.45
N PRO A 137 -0.33 -2.73 6.46
CA PRO A 137 0.76 -3.09 7.34
C PRO A 137 0.42 -4.31 8.21
N PRO A 138 1.41 -5.11 8.60
CA PRO A 138 1.17 -6.22 9.53
C PRO A 138 0.71 -5.66 10.89
N PHE A 139 -0.41 -6.21 11.41
CA PHE A 139 -0.96 -5.82 12.70
C PHE A 139 -0.59 -6.87 13.73
N PHE A 140 0.27 -6.54 14.65
CA PHE A 140 0.44 -7.32 15.87
C PHE A 140 -0.29 -6.60 17.00
N VAL A 141 -1.52 -7.01 17.25
CA VAL A 141 -2.13 -6.74 18.56
C VAL A 141 -1.28 -7.53 19.55
N ASP A 142 -0.63 -6.83 20.47
CA ASP A 142 -0.03 -7.43 21.64
C ASP A 142 -1.10 -8.25 22.36
N SER A 143 -1.28 -9.48 21.93
CA SER A 143 -2.11 -10.43 22.67
C SER A 143 -1.31 -10.82 23.90
N LEU A 144 -1.54 -10.10 24.99
CA LEU A 144 -1.08 -10.34 26.36
C LEU A 144 -1.46 -11.75 26.91
N LYS A 145 -1.69 -12.74 26.05
CA LYS A 145 -2.16 -14.07 26.46
C LYS A 145 -1.53 -15.21 25.66
N ASN A 146 -0.19 -15.27 25.57
CA ASN A 146 0.44 -16.57 25.36
C ASN A 146 1.92 -16.54 25.79
N PRO A 147 2.36 -17.34 26.80
CA PRO A 147 3.70 -17.29 27.34
C PRO A 147 4.76 -18.07 26.53
N ASP A 148 4.54 -18.36 25.27
CA ASP A 148 5.54 -19.00 24.40
C ASP A 148 6.51 -17.97 23.82
N SER A 149 7.40 -17.48 24.71
CA SER A 149 8.30 -16.34 24.52
C SER A 149 9.29 -16.45 23.36
N LYS A 150 9.60 -17.63 22.84
CA LYS A 150 10.58 -17.81 21.76
C LYS A 150 10.01 -17.54 20.35
N ARG A 151 8.71 -17.79 20.12
CA ARG A 151 8.04 -17.43 18.86
C ARG A 151 7.61 -15.98 18.81
N THR A 152 7.38 -15.36 19.96
CA THR A 152 6.99 -13.95 20.07
C THR A 152 8.18 -13.03 19.80
N MET A 153 9.40 -13.36 20.29
CA MET A 153 10.58 -12.55 20.04
C MET A 153 11.02 -12.48 18.55
N ALA A 154 10.93 -13.61 17.83
CA ALA A 154 11.23 -13.62 16.40
C ALA A 154 10.24 -12.79 15.56
N ARG A 155 8.96 -12.68 16.01
CA ARG A 155 7.93 -11.88 15.34
C ARG A 155 8.01 -10.38 15.64
N HIS A 156 8.62 -9.97 16.76
CA HIS A 156 8.81 -8.56 17.13
C HIS A 156 9.93 -7.89 16.34
N THR A 157 10.87 -8.66 15.79
CA THR A 157 11.99 -8.13 15.00
C THR A 157 11.56 -7.77 13.55
N ASP A 158 10.45 -8.35 13.08
CA ASP A 158 9.96 -8.22 11.70
C ASP A 158 8.71 -7.32 11.57
N SER A 159 8.27 -6.69 12.65
CA SER A 159 7.12 -5.78 12.61
C SER A 159 7.58 -4.36 12.28
N LEU A 160 6.86 -3.69 11.38
CA LEU A 160 7.03 -2.26 11.12
C LEU A 160 6.15 -1.49 12.13
N PRO A 161 6.74 -0.86 13.17
CA PRO A 161 5.95 -0.04 14.11
C PRO A 161 5.24 1.10 13.38
N PHE A 162 4.05 1.49 13.83
CA PHE A 162 3.28 2.56 13.20
C PHE A 162 4.06 3.88 13.16
N ARG A 163 4.84 4.17 14.20
CA ARG A 163 5.72 5.32 14.23
C ARG A 163 6.75 5.31 13.11
N ASP A 164 7.38 4.17 12.86
CA ASP A 164 8.39 4.02 11.81
C ASP A 164 7.73 4.07 10.42
N LEU A 165 6.54 3.48 10.27
CA LEU A 165 5.73 3.61 9.06
C LEU A 165 5.45 5.07 8.74
N PHE A 166 4.88 5.83 9.70
CA PHE A 166 4.59 7.25 9.47
C PHE A 166 5.84 8.11 9.29
N ALA A 167 6.97 7.77 9.93
CA ALA A 167 8.25 8.44 9.70
C ALA A 167 8.74 8.23 8.25
N GLY A 168 8.67 7.00 7.74
CA GLY A 168 8.97 6.69 6.35
C GLY A 168 8.03 7.39 5.37
N VAL A 169 6.72 7.33 5.64
CA VAL A 169 5.71 8.05 4.84
C VAL A 169 5.99 9.55 4.82
N LYS A 170 6.31 10.17 5.95
CA LYS A 170 6.61 11.61 6.02
C LYS A 170 7.78 12.01 5.12
N ARG A 171 8.79 11.16 5.03
CA ARG A 171 9.99 11.37 4.20
C ARG A 171 9.71 11.21 2.72
N LEU A 172 8.84 10.26 2.35
CA LEU A 172 8.64 9.82 0.96
C LEU A 172 7.40 10.42 0.29
N LEU A 173 6.41 10.87 1.05
CA LEU A 173 5.19 11.47 0.53
C LEU A 173 5.43 12.92 0.11
N SER A 174 4.87 13.35 -1.02
CA SER A 174 4.83 14.76 -1.43
C SER A 174 4.00 15.59 -0.45
N ASP A 175 4.14 16.92 -0.51
CA ASP A 175 3.41 17.78 0.42
C ASP A 175 1.91 17.72 0.19
N ASP A 176 1.47 17.60 -1.08
CA ASP A 176 0.06 17.42 -1.44
C ASP A 176 -0.36 15.94 -1.57
N GLY A 177 0.55 15.01 -1.24
CA GLY A 177 0.33 13.58 -1.37
C GLY A 177 -0.62 13.00 -0.31
N ILE A 178 -1.15 11.83 -0.63
CA ILE A 178 -2.08 11.09 0.25
C ILE A 178 -1.49 9.73 0.63
N PHE A 179 -1.43 9.47 1.94
CA PHE A 179 -1.15 8.13 2.45
C PHE A 179 -2.44 7.41 2.80
N SER A 180 -2.68 6.23 2.25
CA SER A 180 -3.85 5.40 2.54
C SER A 180 -3.45 4.07 3.14
N ALA A 181 -4.11 3.66 4.21
CA ALA A 181 -3.88 2.37 4.86
C ALA A 181 -5.19 1.67 5.22
N ILE A 182 -5.16 0.35 5.34
CA ILE A 182 -6.24 -0.44 5.92
C ILE A 182 -5.78 -1.05 7.24
N VAL A 183 -6.59 -0.88 8.29
CA VAL A 183 -6.26 -1.35 9.64
C VAL A 183 -7.46 -2.01 10.32
N PRO A 184 -7.26 -3.01 11.22
CA PRO A 184 -8.32 -3.53 12.08
C PRO A 184 -8.86 -2.47 13.03
N ALA A 185 -10.12 -2.63 13.43
CA ALA A 185 -10.81 -1.69 14.33
C ALA A 185 -10.05 -1.47 15.66
N GLU A 186 -9.41 -2.52 16.16
CA GLU A 186 -8.73 -2.54 17.46
C GLU A 186 -7.51 -1.62 17.55
N VAL A 187 -6.91 -1.28 16.38
CA VAL A 187 -5.69 -0.44 16.34
C VAL A 187 -5.91 0.96 15.76
N VAL A 188 -7.12 1.29 15.33
CA VAL A 188 -7.42 2.59 14.68
C VAL A 188 -7.00 3.78 15.52
N GLU A 189 -7.34 3.78 16.81
CA GLU A 189 -7.02 4.90 17.71
C GLU A 189 -5.52 5.10 17.84
N GLN A 190 -4.77 4.02 18.05
CA GLN A 190 -3.31 4.06 18.11
C GLN A 190 -2.71 4.52 16.77
N PHE A 191 -3.20 3.99 15.65
CA PHE A 191 -2.72 4.35 14.32
C PHE A 191 -2.91 5.85 14.03
N VAL A 192 -4.09 6.39 14.36
CA VAL A 192 -4.39 7.83 14.21
C VAL A 192 -3.55 8.67 15.17
N ALA A 193 -3.35 8.22 16.41
CA ALA A 193 -2.52 8.96 17.36
C ALA A 193 -1.07 9.09 16.86
N GLU A 194 -0.47 8.00 16.36
CA GLU A 194 0.90 8.06 15.81
C GLU A 194 0.98 8.97 14.58
N SER A 195 -0.04 8.97 13.72
CA SER A 195 -0.10 9.90 12.59
C SER A 195 -0.08 11.36 13.02
N CYS A 196 -0.89 11.71 14.03
CA CYS A 196 -0.96 13.07 14.57
C CYS A 196 0.36 13.53 15.20
N ILE A 197 1.05 12.63 15.93
CA ILE A 197 2.36 12.90 16.53
C ILE A 197 3.38 13.29 15.46
N LEU A 198 3.33 12.68 14.28
CA LEU A 198 4.22 12.97 13.16
C LEU A 198 3.72 14.09 12.23
N GLY A 199 2.61 14.75 12.59
CA GLY A 199 2.09 15.93 11.89
C GLY A 199 1.20 15.64 10.71
N PHE A 200 0.61 14.43 10.64
CA PHE A 200 -0.40 14.10 9.65
C PHE A 200 -1.81 14.42 10.12
N TYR A 201 -2.68 14.67 9.18
CA TYR A 201 -4.10 14.88 9.37
C TYR A 201 -4.89 13.73 8.74
N LEU A 202 -5.79 13.12 9.51
CA LEU A 202 -6.76 12.17 8.96
C LEU A 202 -7.75 12.96 8.10
N VAL A 203 -7.81 12.64 6.80
CA VAL A 203 -8.63 13.37 5.82
C VAL A 203 -9.80 12.56 5.30
N ARG A 204 -9.70 11.23 5.35
CA ARG A 204 -10.76 10.32 4.91
C ARG A 204 -10.76 9.05 5.74
N LYS A 205 -11.94 8.58 6.14
CA LYS A 205 -12.13 7.36 6.94
C LYS A 205 -13.32 6.58 6.42
N CYS A 206 -13.13 5.28 6.18
CA CYS A 206 -14.20 4.38 5.80
C CYS A 206 -14.19 3.14 6.69
N GLY A 207 -15.20 3.00 7.55
CA GLY A 207 -15.41 1.80 8.35
C GLY A 207 -16.09 0.72 7.50
N VAL A 208 -15.57 -0.51 7.49
CA VAL A 208 -16.11 -1.61 6.70
C VAL A 208 -16.71 -2.69 7.59
N LYS A 209 -18.01 -2.91 7.43
CA LYS A 209 -18.79 -4.00 8.06
C LYS A 209 -18.83 -5.22 7.14
N THR A 210 -18.80 -6.40 7.72
CA THR A 210 -19.07 -7.62 6.95
C THR A 210 -20.55 -7.68 6.53
N VAL A 211 -21.46 -7.41 7.49
CA VAL A 211 -22.92 -7.33 7.29
C VAL A 211 -23.44 -6.15 8.10
N GLU A 212 -24.59 -5.59 7.73
CA GLU A 212 -25.12 -4.35 8.28
C GLU A 212 -25.28 -4.36 9.82
N ARG A 213 -25.69 -5.48 10.39
CA ARG A 213 -25.92 -5.64 11.86
C ARG A 213 -24.61 -5.68 12.70
N LYS A 214 -23.43 -5.80 12.08
CA LYS A 214 -22.14 -5.87 12.79
C LYS A 214 -21.49 -4.49 12.83
N GLN A 215 -20.62 -4.29 13.80
CA GLN A 215 -19.72 -3.14 13.83
C GLN A 215 -18.61 -3.30 12.77
N PRO A 216 -18.04 -2.19 12.29
CA PRO A 216 -16.88 -2.25 11.42
C PRO A 216 -15.74 -3.03 12.06
N LYS A 217 -15.16 -3.95 11.29
CA LYS A 217 -14.00 -4.74 11.75
C LYS A 217 -12.68 -4.22 11.22
N ARG A 218 -12.72 -3.38 10.19
CA ARG A 218 -11.57 -2.76 9.55
C ARG A 218 -11.92 -1.35 9.10
N PHE A 219 -10.90 -0.53 8.99
CA PHE A 219 -11.02 0.84 8.55
C PHE A 219 -9.98 1.12 7.47
N MET A 220 -10.43 1.73 6.39
CA MET A 220 -9.56 2.37 5.41
C MET A 220 -9.43 3.83 5.82
N LEU A 221 -8.19 4.30 5.93
CA LEU A 221 -7.84 5.62 6.46
C LEU A 221 -6.93 6.31 5.45
N SER A 222 -7.19 7.58 5.16
CA SER A 222 -6.28 8.41 4.37
C SER A 222 -5.78 9.60 5.16
N PHE A 223 -4.50 9.90 5.00
CA PHE A 223 -3.79 10.94 5.71
C PHE A 223 -3.09 11.87 4.73
N ALA A 224 -3.00 13.16 5.10
CA ALA A 224 -2.25 14.18 4.37
C ALA A 224 -1.33 14.94 5.34
N LYS A 225 -0.34 15.65 4.81
CA LYS A 225 0.54 16.54 5.58
C LYS A 225 -0.13 17.84 6.00
N HIS A 226 -1.27 18.16 5.40
CA HIS A 226 -2.08 19.34 5.71
C HIS A 226 -3.56 18.98 5.85
N ARG A 227 -4.34 19.89 6.38
CA ARG A 227 -5.79 19.69 6.51
C ARG A 227 -6.47 19.80 5.16
N ILE A 228 -7.31 18.80 4.84
CA ILE A 228 -8.20 18.81 3.69
C ILE A 228 -9.63 18.95 4.20
N SER A 229 -10.41 19.83 3.60
CA SER A 229 -11.80 20.07 3.95
C SER A 229 -12.69 19.91 2.71
N PRO A 230 -13.84 19.25 2.84
CA PRO A 230 -14.37 18.61 4.04
C PRO A 230 -13.66 17.31 4.42
N TYR A 231 -13.65 16.96 5.71
CA TYR A 231 -13.29 15.62 6.18
C TYR A 231 -14.35 14.62 5.75
N GLU A 232 -13.94 13.49 5.21
CA GLU A 232 -14.86 12.46 4.73
C GLU A 232 -14.88 11.26 5.70
N GLU A 233 -16.07 10.93 6.22
CA GLU A 233 -16.26 9.73 7.03
C GLU A 233 -17.50 8.94 6.57
N HIS A 234 -17.29 7.64 6.30
CA HIS A 234 -18.34 6.74 5.85
C HIS A 234 -18.26 5.40 6.58
N VAL A 235 -19.37 4.68 6.60
CA VAL A 235 -19.42 3.29 7.03
C VAL A 235 -20.12 2.49 5.93
N GLU A 236 -19.44 1.49 5.42
CA GLU A 236 -19.90 0.68 4.31
C GLU A 236 -20.03 -0.80 4.69
N THR A 237 -20.84 -1.51 3.95
CA THR A 237 -21.17 -2.91 4.24
C THR A 237 -20.81 -3.77 3.03
N MET A 238 -20.13 -4.90 3.26
CA MET A 238 -19.69 -5.81 2.19
C MET A 238 -20.81 -6.72 1.70
N MET A 239 -21.64 -7.21 2.61
CA MET A 239 -22.70 -8.19 2.32
C MET A 239 -24.05 -7.65 2.79
N ASP A 240 -25.10 -7.90 2.01
CA ASP A 240 -26.49 -7.66 2.41
C ASP A 240 -26.96 -8.68 3.48
N LEU A 241 -28.21 -8.57 3.90
CA LEU A 241 -28.81 -9.46 4.89
C LEU A 241 -29.02 -10.90 4.36
N GLN A 242 -29.05 -11.07 3.06
CA GLN A 242 -29.19 -12.35 2.35
C GLN A 242 -27.84 -13.03 2.09
N GLY A 243 -26.71 -12.34 2.38
CA GLY A 243 -25.37 -12.85 2.17
C GLY A 243 -24.82 -12.60 0.75
N ASN A 244 -25.51 -11.80 -0.07
CA ASN A 244 -25.00 -11.35 -1.35
C ASN A 244 -24.07 -10.15 -1.15
N ARG A 245 -23.18 -9.91 -2.12
CA ARG A 245 -22.36 -8.70 -2.12
C ARG A 245 -23.23 -7.45 -2.21
N SER A 246 -22.98 -6.46 -1.34
CA SER A 246 -23.68 -5.18 -1.37
C SER A 246 -23.39 -4.42 -2.67
N GLU A 247 -24.23 -3.45 -3.01
CA GLU A 247 -24.03 -2.61 -4.21
C GLU A 247 -22.73 -1.79 -4.10
N TRP A 248 -22.40 -1.29 -2.90
CA TRP A 248 -21.12 -0.61 -2.68
C TRP A 248 -19.93 -1.54 -2.94
N TYR A 249 -19.96 -2.77 -2.39
CA TYR A 249 -18.84 -3.70 -2.57
C TYR A 249 -18.70 -4.18 -4.01
N LYS A 250 -19.80 -4.40 -4.70
CA LYS A 250 -19.81 -4.69 -6.14
C LYS A 250 -19.15 -3.55 -6.91
N LYS A 251 -19.62 -2.31 -6.69
CA LYS A 251 -19.15 -1.12 -7.40
C LYS A 251 -17.64 -0.86 -7.18
N ILE A 252 -17.15 -0.94 -5.93
CA ILE A 252 -15.74 -0.66 -5.66
C ILE A 252 -14.81 -1.74 -6.21
N THR A 253 -15.30 -2.99 -6.38
CA THR A 253 -14.52 -4.13 -6.85
C THR A 253 -14.84 -4.56 -8.28
N GLU A 254 -15.74 -3.86 -8.98
CA GLU A 254 -16.21 -4.26 -10.30
C GLU A 254 -15.11 -4.37 -11.36
N GLU A 255 -14.08 -3.54 -11.29
CA GLU A 255 -12.96 -3.58 -12.23
C GLU A 255 -12.01 -4.77 -12.00
N PHE A 256 -12.10 -5.41 -10.84
CA PHE A 256 -11.15 -6.42 -10.40
C PHE A 256 -11.71 -7.84 -10.45
N TYR A 257 -12.86 -8.08 -9.80
CA TYR A 257 -13.39 -9.42 -9.67
C TYR A 257 -14.08 -9.94 -10.94
N LEU A 258 -13.89 -11.23 -11.19
CA LEU A 258 -14.69 -12.00 -12.13
C LEU A 258 -16.04 -12.31 -11.44
N PHE A 259 -17.12 -11.71 -11.89
CA PHE A 259 -18.49 -11.96 -11.41
C PHE A 259 -19.21 -12.92 -12.33
#